data_bbec84219decd5466ac1074656f16fe2
#
_entry.id   bbec84219decd5466ac1074656f16fe2
#
_cell.length_a   1.000
_cell.length_b   1.000
_cell.length_c   1.000
_cell.angle_alpha   90.00
_cell.angle_beta   90.00
_cell.angle_gamma   90.00
#
_symmetry.space_group_name_H-M   'P 1'
#
loop_
_entity.id
_entity.type
_entity.pdbx_description
1 polymer ?
#
loop_
_entity_poly.entity_id
_entity_poly.type
_entity_poly.pdbx_seq_one_letter_code
_entity_poly.pdbx_strand_id
1 'polypeptide(L)'
;MASASLILGLLEGIERPAIGGPMLGSLSDVVFLDVGSNLDCRPSQLLGFGAIGTVFSANIQGKNNPRVGLLNVGTESNKGNKQIKDAYELFEKSSLNFIGNIESVDLFSDKVDVAICDGFIGNILLKYTEGIGYAIINKIGSMVADFLPPELVQKLYKEIADKMNVAEVGGGGPLFGVNGIVIVGHGRSKSDSIANGILLAKRAYDVELTNLIKKAIDTV
;
A
#
# COMPACT_ATOMS: atom_id res chain seq x y z
N MET A 1 -0.16 -6.15 -15.08
CA MET A 1 -0.98 -6.93 -14.11
C MET A 1 -1.70 -8.09 -14.79
N ALA A 2 -2.54 -7.88 -15.78
CA ALA A 2 -3.27 -8.98 -16.47
C ALA A 2 -2.37 -10.12 -16.96
N SER A 3 -1.26 -9.81 -17.62
CA SER A 3 -0.31 -10.83 -18.11
C SER A 3 0.27 -11.70 -16.99
N ALA A 4 0.58 -11.12 -15.83
CA ALA A 4 1.08 -11.89 -14.68
C ALA A 4 0.03 -12.88 -14.17
N SER A 5 -1.23 -12.42 -14.02
CA SER A 5 -2.32 -13.30 -13.57
C SER A 5 -2.63 -14.42 -14.57
N LEU A 6 -2.54 -14.13 -15.88
CA LEU A 6 -2.80 -15.12 -16.91
C LEU A 6 -1.69 -16.18 -17.03
N ILE A 7 -0.43 -15.76 -16.87
CA ILE A 7 0.73 -16.65 -17.08
C ILE A 7 1.08 -17.41 -15.80
N LEU A 8 1.10 -16.75 -14.65
CA LEU A 8 1.47 -17.36 -13.38
C LEU A 8 0.28 -18.02 -12.66
N GLY A 9 -0.95 -17.63 -13.02
CA GLY A 9 -2.15 -18.02 -12.29
C GLY A 9 -2.29 -17.26 -10.97
N LEU A 10 -3.42 -17.47 -10.29
CA LEU A 10 -3.68 -16.95 -8.95
C LEU A 10 -3.35 -18.02 -7.90
N LEU A 11 -3.01 -17.58 -6.71
CA LEU A 11 -2.93 -18.45 -5.53
C LEU A 11 -4.32 -18.99 -5.19
N GLU A 12 -4.37 -20.22 -4.72
CA GLU A 12 -5.59 -20.85 -4.24
C GLU A 12 -6.23 -20.01 -3.13
N GLY A 13 -7.55 -19.87 -3.16
CA GLY A 13 -8.30 -19.00 -2.24
C GLY A 13 -8.28 -17.51 -2.61
N ILE A 14 -7.45 -17.06 -3.54
CA ILE A 14 -7.42 -15.66 -3.99
C ILE A 14 -8.26 -15.49 -5.26
N GLU A 15 -9.27 -14.64 -5.17
CA GLU A 15 -10.17 -14.36 -6.29
C GLU A 15 -9.63 -13.30 -7.26
N ARG A 16 -8.88 -12.33 -6.74
CA ARG A 16 -8.27 -11.24 -7.51
C ARG A 16 -6.92 -10.84 -6.93
N PRO A 17 -5.92 -10.55 -7.77
CA PRO A 17 -4.66 -10.01 -7.30
C PRO A 17 -4.85 -8.57 -6.83
N ALA A 18 -4.08 -8.15 -5.84
CA ALA A 18 -4.05 -6.77 -5.35
C ALA A 18 -2.67 -6.15 -5.54
N ILE A 19 -2.62 -4.86 -5.85
CA ILE A 19 -1.37 -4.10 -5.84
C ILE A 19 -1.31 -3.24 -4.58
N GLY A 20 -0.17 -3.19 -3.93
CA GLY A 20 -0.02 -2.40 -2.71
C GLY A 20 1.37 -2.41 -2.14
N GLY A 21 1.48 -1.99 -0.88
CA GLY A 21 2.73 -1.89 -0.15
C GLY A 21 2.80 -0.61 0.66
N PRO A 22 3.97 -0.23 1.19
CA PRO A 22 4.17 1.05 1.89
C PRO A 22 4.16 2.20 0.88
N MET A 23 2.98 2.75 0.59
CA MET A 23 2.75 3.68 -0.52
C MET A 23 2.90 5.16 -0.15
N LEU A 24 3.25 5.48 1.09
CA LEU A 24 3.39 6.86 1.56
C LEU A 24 4.85 7.30 1.76
N GLY A 25 5.79 6.55 1.19
CA GLY A 25 7.23 6.82 1.25
C GLY A 25 7.74 6.89 2.69
N SER A 26 8.55 7.90 2.98
CA SER A 26 9.06 8.13 4.33
C SER A 26 8.05 8.82 5.27
N LEU A 27 6.84 9.10 4.80
CA LEU A 27 5.79 9.72 5.62
C LEU A 27 5.06 8.69 6.47
N SER A 28 4.99 7.43 6.04
CA SER A 28 4.33 6.36 6.77
C SER A 28 4.74 4.99 6.26
N ASP A 29 4.95 4.06 7.18
CA ASP A 29 5.24 2.65 6.89
C ASP A 29 3.98 1.80 6.69
N VAL A 30 2.79 2.40 6.71
CA VAL A 30 1.52 1.69 6.56
C VAL A 30 1.47 0.97 5.22
N VAL A 31 1.19 -0.34 5.27
CA VAL A 31 0.93 -1.15 4.07
C VAL A 31 -0.48 -0.85 3.59
N PHE A 32 -0.60 -0.39 2.36
CA PHE A 32 -1.87 0.03 1.78
C PHE A 32 -2.28 -0.93 0.66
N LEU A 33 -3.48 -1.48 0.72
CA LEU A 33 -4.10 -2.44 -0.21
C LEU A 33 -5.59 -2.15 -0.38
N ASP A 34 -6.14 -2.11 -1.56
CA ASP A 34 -5.62 -2.14 -2.91
C ASP A 34 -5.42 -0.71 -3.44
N VAL A 35 -4.37 -0.48 -4.26
CA VAL A 35 -4.07 0.87 -4.78
C VAL A 35 -4.32 1.00 -6.30
N GLY A 36 -5.18 0.14 -6.86
CA GLY A 36 -5.63 0.33 -8.24
C GLY A 36 -5.74 -0.92 -9.13
N SER A 37 -5.69 -2.14 -8.57
CA SER A 37 -5.93 -3.36 -9.34
C SER A 37 -7.42 -3.64 -9.52
N ASN A 38 -8.24 -3.37 -8.50
CA ASN A 38 -9.65 -3.74 -8.43
C ASN A 38 -10.49 -2.54 -8.05
N LEU A 39 -11.24 -1.99 -9.02
CA LEU A 39 -12.04 -0.78 -8.82
C LEU A 39 -13.30 -1.02 -7.99
N ASP A 40 -13.78 -2.26 -7.96
CA ASP A 40 -14.96 -2.70 -7.22
C ASP A 40 -14.65 -4.06 -6.60
N CYS A 41 -14.70 -4.14 -5.28
CA CYS A 41 -14.32 -5.32 -4.52
C CYS A 41 -15.50 -5.89 -3.74
N ARG A 42 -15.60 -7.21 -3.69
CA ARG A 42 -16.48 -7.87 -2.72
C ARG A 42 -15.89 -7.80 -1.31
N PRO A 43 -16.72 -7.84 -0.26
CA PRO A 43 -16.24 -7.87 1.13
C PRO A 43 -15.19 -8.95 1.41
N SER A 44 -15.38 -10.17 0.84
CA SER A 44 -14.40 -11.27 0.95
C SER A 44 -13.04 -10.96 0.33
N GLN A 45 -13.02 -10.18 -0.75
CA GLN A 45 -11.76 -9.76 -1.38
C GLN A 45 -11.01 -8.76 -0.50
N LEU A 46 -11.72 -7.82 0.14
CA LEU A 46 -11.11 -6.91 1.11
C LEU A 46 -10.51 -7.66 2.30
N LEU A 47 -11.20 -8.70 2.80
CA LEU A 47 -10.65 -9.56 3.85
C LEU A 47 -9.37 -10.26 3.39
N GLY A 48 -9.37 -10.82 2.19
CA GLY A 48 -8.17 -11.42 1.59
C GLY A 48 -7.01 -10.42 1.48
N PHE A 49 -7.29 -9.15 1.13
CA PHE A 49 -6.26 -8.10 1.12
C PHE A 49 -5.74 -7.81 2.54
N GLY A 50 -6.58 -7.91 3.56
CA GLY A 50 -6.19 -7.83 4.97
C GLY A 50 -5.18 -8.90 5.36
N ALA A 51 -5.43 -10.15 4.96
CA ALA A 51 -4.52 -11.27 5.21
C ALA A 51 -3.18 -11.06 4.47
N ILE A 52 -3.22 -10.66 3.19
CA ILE A 52 -2.03 -10.35 2.39
C ILE A 52 -1.19 -9.24 3.05
N GLY A 53 -1.84 -8.13 3.40
CA GLY A 53 -1.18 -6.97 4.02
C GLY A 53 -0.55 -7.33 5.36
N THR A 54 -1.22 -8.14 6.18
CA THR A 54 -0.70 -8.65 7.46
C THR A 54 0.57 -9.47 7.25
N VAL A 55 0.56 -10.42 6.30
CA VAL A 55 1.74 -11.24 5.99
C VAL A 55 2.90 -10.37 5.49
N PHE A 56 2.63 -9.42 4.61
CA PHE A 56 3.66 -8.52 4.10
C PHE A 56 4.24 -7.65 5.22
N SER A 57 3.40 -7.02 6.03
CA SER A 57 3.84 -6.16 7.13
C SER A 57 4.66 -6.93 8.18
N ALA A 58 4.24 -8.15 8.51
CA ALA A 58 4.95 -8.99 9.46
C ALA A 58 6.32 -9.44 8.94
N ASN A 59 6.41 -9.92 7.69
CA ASN A 59 7.60 -10.61 7.20
C ASN A 59 8.58 -9.71 6.42
N ILE A 60 8.09 -8.61 5.84
CA ILE A 60 8.95 -7.66 5.11
C ILE A 60 9.30 -6.45 5.96
N GLN A 61 8.36 -5.95 6.78
CA GLN A 61 8.59 -4.79 7.64
C GLN A 61 8.96 -5.17 9.08
N GLY A 62 8.78 -6.44 9.49
CA GLY A 62 9.10 -6.93 10.83
C GLY A 62 8.09 -6.51 11.91
N LYS A 63 6.87 -6.14 11.55
CA LYS A 63 5.82 -5.76 12.51
C LYS A 63 5.28 -7.01 13.21
N ASN A 64 5.26 -7.00 14.53
CA ASN A 64 4.67 -8.09 15.31
C ASN A 64 3.15 -7.86 15.43
N ASN A 65 2.33 -8.83 14.99
CA ASN A 65 0.86 -8.77 15.03
C ASN A 65 0.29 -7.48 14.43
N PRO A 66 0.48 -7.22 13.12
CA PRO A 66 0.12 -5.96 12.48
C PRO A 66 -1.35 -5.60 12.67
N ARG A 67 -1.61 -4.34 12.98
CA ARG A 67 -2.97 -3.79 13.17
C ARG A 67 -3.58 -3.50 11.82
N VAL A 68 -4.73 -4.11 11.54
CA VAL A 68 -5.45 -4.01 10.27
C VAL A 68 -6.66 -3.09 10.44
N GLY A 69 -6.78 -2.07 9.60
CA GLY A 69 -7.92 -1.14 9.57
C GLY A 69 -8.60 -1.08 8.22
N LEU A 70 -9.94 -0.96 8.22
CA LEU A 70 -10.72 -0.65 7.02
C LEU A 70 -10.80 0.86 6.83
N LEU A 71 -10.31 1.35 5.68
CA LEU A 71 -10.41 2.77 5.35
C LEU A 71 -11.85 3.16 5.10
N ASN A 72 -12.31 4.18 5.82
CA ASN A 72 -13.71 4.61 5.83
C ASN A 72 -13.83 6.13 6.01
N VAL A 73 -15.05 6.64 5.97
CA VAL A 73 -15.42 8.06 6.18
C VAL A 73 -15.62 8.43 7.65
N GLY A 74 -15.42 7.49 8.56
CA GLY A 74 -15.53 7.65 10.02
C GLY A 74 -15.22 6.33 10.71
N THR A 75 -14.88 6.41 12.00
CA THR A 75 -14.37 5.25 12.77
C THR A 75 -15.47 4.32 13.32
N GLU A 76 -16.74 4.78 13.35
CA GLU A 76 -17.85 3.99 13.89
C GLU A 76 -18.17 2.80 12.96
N SER A 77 -18.51 1.65 13.55
CA SER A 77 -18.80 0.40 12.83
C SER A 77 -19.96 0.49 11.84
N ASN A 78 -20.89 1.43 12.03
CA ASN A 78 -22.06 1.62 11.18
C ASN A 78 -21.82 2.60 10.02
N LYS A 79 -20.64 3.21 9.91
CA LYS A 79 -20.28 4.14 8.81
C LYS A 79 -19.91 3.40 7.53
N GLY A 80 -19.87 4.16 6.46
CA GLY A 80 -19.49 3.70 5.12
C GLY A 80 -20.65 3.17 4.29
N ASN A 81 -20.30 2.76 3.08
CA ASN A 81 -21.22 2.12 2.14
C ASN A 81 -21.50 0.66 2.53
N LYS A 82 -22.38 -0.01 1.78
CA LYS A 82 -22.73 -1.41 2.04
C LYS A 82 -21.52 -2.34 2.01
N GLN A 83 -20.63 -2.18 1.03
CA GLN A 83 -19.41 -2.97 0.87
C GLN A 83 -18.55 -2.95 2.16
N ILE A 84 -18.30 -1.75 2.69
CA ILE A 84 -17.45 -1.58 3.89
C ILE A 84 -18.14 -2.16 5.13
N LYS A 85 -19.46 -1.98 5.27
CA LYS A 85 -20.22 -2.57 6.41
C LYS A 85 -20.20 -4.09 6.38
N ASP A 86 -20.44 -4.67 5.20
CA ASP A 86 -20.40 -6.13 5.03
C ASP A 86 -18.96 -6.67 5.26
N ALA A 87 -17.92 -5.91 4.82
CA ALA A 87 -16.52 -6.25 5.07
C ALA A 87 -16.17 -6.17 6.56
N TYR A 88 -16.63 -5.13 7.25
CA TYR A 88 -16.39 -4.95 8.69
C TYR A 88 -16.81 -6.19 9.49
N GLU A 89 -18.01 -6.74 9.20
CA GLU A 89 -18.49 -7.95 9.86
C GLU A 89 -17.60 -9.19 9.58
N LEU A 90 -17.00 -9.28 8.40
CA LEU A 90 -16.06 -10.36 8.08
C LEU A 90 -14.75 -10.20 8.84
N PHE A 91 -14.20 -8.99 8.86
CA PHE A 91 -12.96 -8.69 9.59
C PHE A 91 -13.12 -8.92 11.10
N GLU A 92 -14.26 -8.56 11.69
CA GLU A 92 -14.54 -8.80 13.11
C GLU A 92 -14.53 -10.29 13.50
N LYS A 93 -14.91 -11.16 12.55
CA LYS A 93 -14.97 -12.62 12.76
C LYS A 93 -13.67 -13.33 12.38
N SER A 94 -12.74 -12.61 11.75
CA SER A 94 -11.47 -13.17 11.27
C SER A 94 -10.42 -13.31 12.38
N SER A 95 -9.34 -14.01 12.08
CA SER A 95 -8.16 -14.13 12.96
C SER A 95 -7.22 -12.92 12.91
N LEU A 96 -7.49 -11.92 12.07
CA LEU A 96 -6.65 -10.74 11.91
C LEU A 96 -6.73 -9.82 13.14
N ASN A 97 -5.66 -9.11 13.45
CA ASN A 97 -5.65 -8.05 14.46
C ASN A 97 -6.40 -6.81 13.95
N PHE A 98 -7.71 -6.97 13.76
CA PHE A 98 -8.58 -5.94 13.23
C PHE A 98 -8.86 -4.86 14.27
N ILE A 99 -8.58 -3.61 13.95
CA ILE A 99 -8.77 -2.45 14.84
C ILE A 99 -10.01 -1.62 14.50
N GLY A 100 -10.84 -2.08 13.54
CA GLY A 100 -12.04 -1.37 13.10
C GLY A 100 -11.81 -0.46 11.90
N ASN A 101 -12.73 0.49 11.72
CA ASN A 101 -12.61 1.51 10.68
C ASN A 101 -11.54 2.53 11.05
N ILE A 102 -10.83 3.01 10.03
CA ILE A 102 -9.84 4.09 10.11
C ILE A 102 -10.19 5.20 9.13
N GLU A 103 -9.76 6.41 9.41
CA GLU A 103 -9.84 7.54 8.51
C GLU A 103 -8.50 7.78 7.79
N SER A 104 -8.52 8.55 6.71
CA SER A 104 -7.31 8.82 5.92
C SER A 104 -6.20 9.52 6.72
N VAL A 105 -6.54 10.27 7.75
CA VAL A 105 -5.57 10.90 8.67
C VAL A 105 -4.81 9.87 9.51
N ASP A 106 -5.42 8.72 9.81
CA ASP A 106 -4.79 7.65 10.57
C ASP A 106 -3.63 6.99 9.81
N LEU A 107 -3.58 7.13 8.47
CA LEU A 107 -2.48 6.64 7.64
C LEU A 107 -1.12 7.30 7.95
N PHE A 108 -1.12 8.45 8.60
CA PHE A 108 0.08 9.19 9.00
C PHE A 108 0.38 9.11 10.49
N SER A 109 -0.25 8.16 11.18
CA SER A 109 -0.08 7.93 12.61
C SER A 109 0.39 6.50 12.89
N ASP A 110 0.84 6.24 14.12
CA ASP A 110 1.21 4.90 14.57
C ASP A 110 -0.01 4.03 14.95
N LYS A 111 -1.21 4.38 14.47
CA LYS A 111 -2.46 3.70 14.87
C LYS A 111 -2.70 2.41 14.10
N VAL A 112 -2.28 2.35 12.84
CA VAL A 112 -2.54 1.26 11.91
C VAL A 112 -1.26 0.83 11.21
N ASP A 113 -1.11 -0.46 10.91
CA ASP A 113 0.02 -1.00 10.18
C ASP A 113 -0.39 -1.45 8.76
N VAL A 114 -1.66 -1.83 8.58
CA VAL A 114 -2.22 -2.29 7.30
C VAL A 114 -3.57 -1.62 7.07
N ALA A 115 -3.69 -0.82 6.04
CA ALA A 115 -4.91 -0.11 5.66
C ALA A 115 -5.53 -0.75 4.40
N ILE A 116 -6.80 -1.09 4.49
CA ILE A 116 -7.53 -1.82 3.43
C ILE A 116 -8.62 -0.95 2.83
N CYS A 117 -8.66 -0.89 1.51
CA CYS A 117 -9.74 -0.32 0.71
C CYS A 117 -9.83 -1.02 -0.65
N ASP A 118 -10.82 -0.66 -1.47
CA ASP A 118 -10.81 -1.03 -2.89
C ASP A 118 -9.81 -0.17 -3.68
N GLY A 119 -9.48 -0.65 -4.89
CA GLY A 119 -8.50 0.02 -5.72
C GLY A 119 -8.98 1.36 -6.30
N PHE A 120 -10.29 1.65 -6.29
CA PHE A 120 -10.80 2.96 -6.69
C PHE A 120 -10.39 4.02 -5.67
N ILE A 121 -10.70 3.80 -4.40
CA ILE A 121 -10.32 4.69 -3.30
C ILE A 121 -8.79 4.74 -3.15
N GLY A 122 -8.14 3.58 -3.17
CA GLY A 122 -6.68 3.50 -3.02
C GLY A 122 -5.91 4.25 -4.10
N ASN A 123 -6.31 4.13 -5.35
CA ASN A 123 -5.69 4.87 -6.44
C ASN A 123 -5.93 6.39 -6.36
N ILE A 124 -7.12 6.81 -5.92
CA ILE A 124 -7.41 8.24 -5.69
C ILE A 124 -6.49 8.78 -4.60
N LEU A 125 -6.38 8.10 -3.46
CA LEU A 125 -5.52 8.53 -2.36
C LEU A 125 -4.05 8.55 -2.75
N LEU A 126 -3.58 7.53 -3.46
CA LEU A 126 -2.21 7.50 -3.97
C LEU A 126 -1.93 8.72 -4.86
N LYS A 127 -2.78 8.97 -5.86
CA LYS A 127 -2.62 10.10 -6.79
C LYS A 127 -2.77 11.44 -6.11
N TYR A 128 -3.67 11.56 -5.15
CA TYR A 128 -3.83 12.77 -4.35
C TYR A 128 -2.58 13.05 -3.50
N THR A 129 -2.04 12.04 -2.83
CA THR A 129 -0.83 12.17 -2.01
C THR A 129 0.39 12.55 -2.87
N GLU A 130 0.56 11.93 -4.05
CA GLU A 130 1.57 12.34 -5.02
C GLU A 130 1.39 13.82 -5.43
N GLY A 131 0.18 14.22 -5.80
CA GLY A 131 -0.13 15.58 -6.25
C GLY A 131 0.07 16.64 -5.17
N ILE A 132 -0.41 16.40 -3.96
CA ILE A 132 -0.24 17.34 -2.84
C ILE A 132 1.23 17.44 -2.42
N GLY A 133 1.98 16.34 -2.48
CA GLY A 133 3.42 16.35 -2.24
C GLY A 133 4.15 17.32 -3.18
N TYR A 134 3.90 17.23 -4.49
CA TYR A 134 4.46 18.16 -5.47
C TYR A 134 4.02 19.62 -5.22
N ALA A 135 2.75 19.85 -4.90
CA ALA A 135 2.24 21.19 -4.62
C ALA A 135 2.92 21.83 -3.38
N ILE A 136 3.09 21.04 -2.31
CA ILE A 136 3.76 21.48 -1.08
C ILE A 136 5.24 21.79 -1.36
N ILE A 137 5.95 20.91 -2.06
CA ILE A 137 7.35 21.12 -2.42
C ILE A 137 7.51 22.44 -3.19
N ASN A 138 6.69 22.65 -4.24
CA ASN A 138 6.72 23.87 -5.03
C ASN A 138 6.43 25.11 -4.18
N LYS A 139 5.45 25.02 -3.29
CA LYS A 139 5.11 26.13 -2.41
C LYS A 139 6.23 26.45 -1.42
N ILE A 140 6.81 25.46 -0.76
CA ILE A 140 7.96 25.65 0.13
C ILE A 140 9.13 26.27 -0.63
N GLY A 141 9.47 25.71 -1.80
CA GLY A 141 10.55 26.26 -2.61
C GLY A 141 10.35 27.73 -2.97
N SER A 142 9.13 28.13 -3.37
CA SER A 142 8.83 29.53 -3.64
C SER A 142 8.95 30.43 -2.42
N MET A 143 8.60 29.91 -1.24
CA MET A 143 8.68 30.69 0.02
C MET A 143 10.11 30.89 0.50
N VAL A 144 11.01 29.93 0.26
CA VAL A 144 12.41 30.01 0.71
C VAL A 144 13.34 30.62 -0.34
N ALA A 145 12.88 30.80 -1.57
CA ALA A 145 13.67 31.34 -2.66
C ALA A 145 14.21 32.76 -2.39
N ASP A 146 13.49 33.57 -1.61
CA ASP A 146 13.90 34.91 -1.21
C ASP A 146 14.91 34.92 -0.06
N PHE A 147 15.11 33.79 0.63
CA PHE A 147 15.94 33.67 1.84
C PHE A 147 17.15 32.76 1.65
N LEU A 148 17.13 31.89 0.65
CA LEU A 148 18.18 30.91 0.40
C LEU A 148 18.81 31.07 -0.97
N PRO A 149 20.13 30.80 -1.10
CA PRO A 149 20.78 30.71 -2.41
C PRO A 149 20.09 29.65 -3.29
N PRO A 150 20.02 29.87 -4.63
CA PRO A 150 19.36 28.95 -5.56
C PRO A 150 19.82 27.49 -5.48
N GLU A 151 21.10 27.27 -5.18
CA GLU A 151 21.68 25.92 -5.02
C GLU A 151 21.09 25.19 -3.81
N LEU A 152 20.89 25.89 -2.69
CA LEU A 152 20.28 25.33 -1.50
C LEU A 152 18.79 25.06 -1.69
N VAL A 153 18.09 25.93 -2.43
CA VAL A 153 16.69 25.70 -2.81
C VAL A 153 16.59 24.45 -3.66
N GLN A 154 17.43 24.26 -4.67
CA GLN A 154 17.43 23.06 -5.50
C GLN A 154 17.76 21.79 -4.71
N LYS A 155 18.72 21.86 -3.78
CA LYS A 155 19.05 20.74 -2.90
C LYS A 155 17.86 20.35 -2.02
N LEU A 156 17.18 21.33 -1.41
CA LEU A 156 15.99 21.12 -0.61
C LEU A 156 14.87 20.46 -1.42
N TYR A 157 14.62 20.96 -2.63
CA TYR A 157 13.67 20.37 -3.57
C TYR A 157 13.96 18.90 -3.83
N LYS A 158 15.21 18.58 -4.15
CA LYS A 158 15.61 17.20 -4.43
C LYS A 158 15.42 16.30 -3.20
N GLU A 159 15.89 16.72 -2.04
CA GLU A 159 15.77 15.91 -0.81
C GLU A 159 14.31 15.64 -0.41
N ILE A 160 13.42 16.66 -0.55
CA ILE A 160 12.00 16.47 -0.24
C ILE A 160 11.35 15.59 -1.32
N ALA A 161 11.62 15.83 -2.58
CA ALA A 161 11.08 15.05 -3.68
C ALA A 161 11.47 13.57 -3.57
N ASP A 162 12.74 13.28 -3.28
CA ASP A 162 13.24 11.92 -3.08
C ASP A 162 12.53 11.22 -1.90
N LYS A 163 12.22 11.95 -0.83
CA LYS A 163 11.51 11.39 0.34
C LYS A 163 10.01 11.22 0.12
N MET A 164 9.38 12.09 -0.66
CA MET A 164 7.93 12.06 -0.90
C MET A 164 7.53 11.29 -2.17
N ASN A 165 8.49 10.94 -3.02
CA ASN A 165 8.21 10.24 -4.27
C ASN A 165 8.12 8.73 -4.05
N VAL A 166 6.99 8.31 -3.53
CA VAL A 166 6.66 6.93 -3.14
C VAL A 166 6.94 5.94 -4.26
N ALA A 167 6.56 6.29 -5.47
CA ALA A 167 6.69 5.44 -6.64
C ALA A 167 8.15 5.21 -7.08
N GLU A 168 9.03 6.17 -6.81
CA GLU A 168 10.44 6.08 -7.19
C GLU A 168 11.31 5.52 -6.06
N VAL A 169 11.00 5.83 -4.80
CA VAL A 169 11.77 5.37 -3.64
C VAL A 169 11.50 3.89 -3.35
N GLY A 170 10.25 3.44 -3.47
CA GLY A 170 9.84 2.06 -3.17
C GLY A 170 10.18 1.03 -4.26
N GLY A 171 10.57 1.46 -5.47
CA GLY A 171 10.84 0.54 -6.59
C GLY A 171 9.59 -0.02 -7.27
N GLY A 172 8.40 0.41 -6.88
CA GLY A 172 7.09 -0.08 -7.36
C GLY A 172 6.30 -0.82 -6.29
N GLY A 173 5.08 -1.22 -6.65
CA GLY A 173 4.18 -1.99 -5.79
C GLY A 173 4.24 -3.49 -6.09
N PRO A 174 4.33 -4.36 -5.08
CA PRO A 174 4.11 -5.78 -5.27
C PRO A 174 2.70 -6.06 -5.80
N LEU A 175 2.58 -6.94 -6.78
CA LEU A 175 1.32 -7.53 -7.19
C LEU A 175 1.13 -8.83 -6.42
N PHE A 176 0.28 -8.79 -5.42
CA PHE A 176 -0.02 -9.92 -4.56
C PHE A 176 -1.10 -10.83 -5.13
N GLY A 177 -1.11 -12.08 -4.70
CA GLY A 177 -2.15 -13.04 -5.05
C GLY A 177 -1.91 -13.79 -6.37
N VAL A 178 -0.83 -13.51 -7.08
CA VAL A 178 -0.36 -14.31 -8.20
C VAL A 178 0.60 -15.40 -7.71
N ASN A 179 0.69 -16.52 -8.43
CA ASN A 179 1.57 -17.65 -8.10
C ASN A 179 3.03 -17.32 -8.50
N GLY A 180 3.60 -16.31 -7.88
CA GLY A 180 4.95 -15.83 -8.12
C GLY A 180 5.19 -14.45 -7.53
N ILE A 181 6.42 -13.96 -7.60
CA ILE A 181 6.79 -12.63 -7.12
C ILE A 181 6.79 -11.68 -8.30
N VAL A 182 5.94 -10.67 -8.24
CA VAL A 182 5.79 -9.66 -9.29
C VAL A 182 5.82 -8.27 -8.66
N ILE A 183 6.72 -7.41 -9.13
CA ILE A 183 6.80 -6.00 -8.75
C ILE A 183 6.39 -5.15 -9.95
N VAL A 184 5.44 -4.27 -9.75
CA VAL A 184 4.93 -3.35 -10.77
C VAL A 184 5.56 -1.99 -10.57
N GLY A 185 6.48 -1.63 -11.45
CA GLY A 185 7.12 -0.32 -11.47
C GLY A 185 6.33 0.70 -12.30
N HIS A 186 6.67 1.97 -12.17
CA HIS A 186 6.16 3.04 -13.02
C HIS A 186 6.89 3.10 -14.36
N GLY A 187 6.20 3.52 -15.43
CA GLY A 187 6.82 3.72 -16.74
C GLY A 187 7.93 4.77 -16.78
N ARG A 188 7.99 5.64 -15.75
CA ARG A 188 9.05 6.67 -15.56
C ARG A 188 10.16 6.23 -14.58
N SER A 189 10.12 5.00 -14.06
CA SER A 189 11.11 4.51 -13.09
C SER A 189 12.54 4.59 -13.66
N LYS A 190 13.46 5.04 -12.80
CA LYS A 190 14.89 5.13 -13.07
C LYS A 190 15.64 3.95 -12.48
N SER A 191 16.96 3.90 -12.67
CA SER A 191 17.85 2.83 -12.22
C SER A 191 17.65 2.47 -10.74
N ASP A 192 17.59 3.48 -9.87
CA ASP A 192 17.50 3.28 -8.43
C ASP A 192 16.13 2.66 -8.03
N SER A 193 15.04 3.10 -8.66
CA SER A 193 13.72 2.48 -8.50
C SER A 193 13.72 1.02 -8.94
N ILE A 194 14.35 0.71 -10.08
CA ILE A 194 14.44 -0.66 -10.58
C ILE A 194 15.26 -1.52 -9.61
N ALA A 195 16.41 -1.00 -9.14
CA ALA A 195 17.23 -1.69 -8.15
C ALA A 195 16.46 -1.99 -6.86
N ASN A 196 15.71 -1.01 -6.34
CA ASN A 196 14.86 -1.20 -5.15
C ASN A 196 13.76 -2.23 -5.38
N GLY A 197 13.14 -2.24 -6.56
CA GLY A 197 12.16 -3.26 -6.94
C GLY A 197 12.76 -4.67 -6.97
N ILE A 198 13.97 -4.83 -7.50
CA ILE A 198 14.71 -6.10 -7.49
C ILE A 198 15.03 -6.54 -6.05
N LEU A 199 15.47 -5.61 -5.19
CA LEU A 199 15.75 -5.90 -3.78
C LEU A 199 14.49 -6.31 -3.02
N LEU A 200 13.36 -5.66 -3.29
CA LEU A 200 12.07 -6.05 -2.71
C LEU A 200 11.64 -7.44 -3.17
N ALA A 201 11.78 -7.74 -4.46
CA ALA A 201 11.50 -9.07 -5.01
C ALA A 201 12.39 -10.14 -4.37
N LYS A 202 13.69 -9.84 -4.18
CA LYS A 202 14.61 -10.74 -3.48
C LYS A 202 14.18 -10.99 -2.04
N ARG A 203 13.84 -9.96 -1.28
CA ARG A 203 13.35 -10.12 0.10
C ARG A 203 12.09 -10.98 0.15
N ALA A 204 11.13 -10.72 -0.76
CA ALA A 204 9.90 -11.51 -0.84
C ALA A 204 10.19 -12.99 -1.15
N TYR A 205 11.20 -13.27 -1.98
CA TYR A 205 11.66 -14.62 -2.27
C TYR A 205 12.32 -15.28 -1.04
N ASP A 206 13.24 -14.57 -0.39
CA ASP A 206 14.01 -15.08 0.76
C ASP A 206 13.10 -15.48 1.94
N VAL A 207 11.96 -14.80 2.13
CA VAL A 207 10.97 -15.12 3.19
C VAL A 207 9.84 -16.03 2.69
N GLU A 208 9.91 -16.53 1.46
CA GLU A 208 8.84 -17.35 0.84
C GLU A 208 7.45 -16.70 0.92
N LEU A 209 7.37 -15.38 0.64
CA LEU A 209 6.18 -14.55 0.86
C LEU A 209 4.91 -15.15 0.22
N THR A 210 5.02 -15.73 -0.99
CA THR A 210 3.92 -16.37 -1.71
C THR A 210 3.33 -17.53 -0.91
N ASN A 211 4.17 -18.39 -0.31
CA ASN A 211 3.74 -19.52 0.51
C ASN A 211 3.11 -19.06 1.83
N LEU A 212 3.63 -17.99 2.43
CA LEU A 212 3.05 -17.39 3.64
C LEU A 212 1.67 -16.79 3.38
N ILE A 213 1.50 -16.09 2.24
CA ILE A 213 0.20 -15.55 1.83
C ILE A 213 -0.81 -16.68 1.62
N LYS A 214 -0.45 -17.76 0.91
CA LYS A 214 -1.34 -18.91 0.71
C LYS A 214 -1.83 -19.46 2.05
N LYS A 215 -0.93 -19.71 3.00
CA LYS A 215 -1.29 -20.22 4.34
C LYS A 215 -2.19 -19.25 5.11
N ALA A 216 -1.98 -17.93 5.01
CA ALA A 216 -2.79 -16.95 5.70
C ALA A 216 -4.22 -16.86 5.13
N ILE A 217 -4.39 -16.99 3.82
CA ILE A 217 -5.71 -17.01 3.17
C ILE A 217 -6.55 -18.20 3.65
N ASP A 218 -5.93 -19.35 3.90
CA ASP A 218 -6.63 -20.55 4.39
C ASP A 218 -7.13 -20.40 5.85
N THR A 219 -6.72 -19.34 6.58
CA THR A 219 -7.01 -19.15 8.01
C THR A 219 -7.93 -17.97 8.33
N VAL A 220 -8.35 -17.19 7.33
CA VAL A 220 -9.20 -15.99 7.52
C VAL A 220 -10.64 -16.19 7.10
#